data_03c8e9cb4bdef2df9fede30b631a4db4
#
_entry.id   03c8e9cb4bdef2df9fede30b631a4db4
#
_cell.length_a   1.000
_cell.length_b   1.000
_cell.length_c   1.000
_cell.angle_alpha   90.00
_cell.angle_beta   90.00
_cell.angle_gamma   90.00
#
_symmetry.space_group_name_H-M   'P 1'
#
loop_
_entity.id
_entity.type
_entity.pdbx_description
1 polymer ?
#
loop_
_entity_poly.entity_id
_entity_poly.type
_entity_poly.pdbx_seq_one_letter_code
_entity_poly.pdbx_strand_id
1 'polypeptide(L)'
;MKYLLSISIILSFSFGQWPTSPDNPLWLGEGVQAQVRATSNGGAYVAWLSDGNYHVYLQRMNSDGEPQWSNGGMVVSDQPNSSWIAVHHMNLAVDGNDNAIISTLDTRTGIWQVYAYKIAPDGSMPWGTDGLALSVPGSDNISPRLTVLSDNSVTVAWCQDYITVRIQMISESGALQWGDGGVHIVDGTGDLLNPIPLTVD
;
A
#
# COMPACT_ATOMS: atom_id res chain seq x y z
N MET A 1 -53.98 36.51 -22.41
CA MET A 1 -52.85 35.70 -22.87
C MET A 1 -51.92 35.51 -21.67
N LYS A 2 -51.92 34.32 -21.04
CA LYS A 2 -51.02 33.98 -19.90
C LYS A 2 -49.82 33.24 -20.48
N TYR A 3 -48.63 33.81 -20.37
CA TYR A 3 -47.39 33.15 -20.75
C TYR A 3 -46.93 32.25 -19.58
N LEU A 4 -46.92 30.95 -19.79
CA LEU A 4 -46.27 29.98 -18.89
C LEU A 4 -44.78 30.02 -19.19
N LEU A 5 -43.99 30.48 -18.22
CA LEU A 5 -42.53 30.37 -18.27
C LEU A 5 -42.12 28.97 -17.80
N SER A 6 -41.71 28.12 -18.73
CA SER A 6 -41.11 26.81 -18.39
C SER A 6 -39.66 27.03 -17.97
N ILE A 7 -39.37 26.86 -16.70
CA ILE A 7 -37.99 26.82 -16.18
C ILE A 7 -37.48 25.39 -16.35
N SER A 8 -36.63 25.18 -17.34
CA SER A 8 -35.86 23.92 -17.45
C SER A 8 -34.67 23.95 -16.50
N ILE A 9 -34.74 23.18 -15.43
CA ILE A 9 -33.59 22.95 -14.55
C ILE A 9 -32.69 21.90 -15.25
N ILE A 10 -31.58 22.38 -15.78
CA ILE A 10 -30.50 21.49 -16.28
C ILE A 10 -29.70 21.05 -15.05
N LEU A 11 -29.95 19.83 -14.57
CA LEU A 11 -29.06 19.17 -13.62
C LEU A 11 -27.80 18.72 -14.40
N SER A 12 -26.75 19.50 -14.34
CA SER A 12 -25.42 19.05 -14.76
C SER A 12 -24.86 18.14 -13.69
N PHE A 13 -24.85 16.84 -13.93
CA PHE A 13 -24.02 15.92 -13.18
C PHE A 13 -22.57 16.13 -13.62
N SER A 14 -21.78 16.79 -12.80
CA SER A 14 -20.34 16.81 -12.94
C SER A 14 -19.84 15.47 -12.41
N PHE A 15 -19.54 14.53 -13.29
CA PHE A 15 -18.73 13.40 -12.94
C PHE A 15 -17.29 13.93 -12.81
N GLY A 16 -16.65 13.74 -11.66
CA GLY A 16 -15.25 14.03 -11.50
C GLY A 16 -14.47 13.34 -12.63
N GLN A 17 -13.75 14.15 -13.40
CA GLN A 17 -12.94 13.63 -14.50
C GLN A 17 -11.47 13.75 -14.12
N TRP A 18 -10.84 12.60 -13.93
CA TRP A 18 -9.40 12.54 -13.89
C TRP A 18 -8.81 13.21 -15.14
N PRO A 19 -7.64 13.88 -15.04
CA PRO A 19 -6.99 14.45 -16.20
C PRO A 19 -6.84 13.40 -17.32
N THR A 20 -7.48 13.64 -18.46
CA THR A 20 -7.54 12.67 -19.57
C THR A 20 -6.62 13.03 -20.72
N SER A 21 -5.93 14.18 -20.65
CA SER A 21 -5.03 14.62 -21.72
C SER A 21 -3.63 14.00 -21.53
N PRO A 22 -3.14 13.23 -22.50
CA PRO A 22 -1.77 12.73 -22.47
C PRO A 22 -0.73 13.86 -22.60
N ASP A 23 -1.14 15.04 -23.09
CA ASP A 23 -0.27 16.21 -23.24
C ASP A 23 -0.07 16.98 -21.93
N ASN A 24 -0.87 16.68 -20.91
CA ASN A 24 -0.79 17.28 -19.58
C ASN A 24 -1.00 16.21 -18.51
N PRO A 25 -0.06 15.25 -18.36
CA PRO A 25 -0.19 14.19 -17.38
C PRO A 25 -0.09 14.77 -15.96
N LEU A 26 -0.82 14.15 -15.03
CA LEU A 26 -0.67 14.46 -13.62
C LEU A 26 0.66 13.88 -13.12
N TRP A 27 1.58 14.77 -12.73
CA TRP A 27 2.83 14.36 -12.13
C TRP A 27 2.67 14.24 -10.60
N LEU A 28 2.94 13.08 -10.03
CA LEU A 28 2.82 12.80 -8.60
C LEU A 28 4.17 12.75 -7.88
N GLY A 29 5.25 12.40 -8.59
CA GLY A 29 6.58 12.26 -8.01
C GLY A 29 7.51 11.50 -8.95
N GLU A 30 8.80 11.51 -8.63
CA GLU A 30 9.80 10.69 -9.29
C GLU A 30 9.94 9.35 -8.58
N GLY A 31 10.02 8.26 -9.35
CA GLY A 31 10.18 6.94 -8.77
C GLY A 31 9.87 5.81 -9.71
N VAL A 32 9.86 4.61 -9.15
CA VAL A 32 9.67 3.35 -9.86
C VAL A 32 8.60 2.50 -9.18
N GLN A 33 8.06 1.52 -9.89
CA GLN A 33 7.14 0.50 -9.39
C GLN A 33 5.87 1.06 -8.72
N ALA A 34 5.24 2.01 -9.37
CA ALA A 34 3.98 2.56 -8.89
C ALA A 34 2.89 1.49 -8.78
N GLN A 35 2.15 1.52 -7.68
CA GLN A 35 0.94 0.73 -7.45
C GLN A 35 -0.24 1.65 -7.20
N VAL A 36 -1.42 1.27 -7.68
CA VAL A 36 -2.66 2.04 -7.51
C VAL A 36 -3.74 1.15 -6.90
N ARG A 37 -4.48 1.69 -5.93
CA ARG A 37 -5.67 1.05 -5.36
C ARG A 37 -6.79 2.07 -5.20
N ALA A 38 -7.98 1.70 -5.65
CA ALA A 38 -9.17 2.54 -5.51
C ALA A 38 -9.61 2.65 -4.05
N THR A 39 -10.21 3.77 -3.70
CA THR A 39 -10.91 4.00 -2.45
C THR A 39 -12.42 3.93 -2.65
N SER A 40 -13.20 3.75 -1.58
CA SER A 40 -14.65 3.57 -1.63
C SER A 40 -15.39 4.80 -2.20
N ASN A 41 -14.79 5.98 -2.08
CA ASN A 41 -15.35 7.27 -2.50
C ASN A 41 -14.98 7.68 -3.94
N GLY A 42 -14.45 6.76 -4.76
CA GLY A 42 -14.07 7.01 -6.15
C GLY A 42 -12.69 7.64 -6.35
N GLY A 43 -11.92 7.84 -5.28
CA GLY A 43 -10.52 8.24 -5.32
C GLY A 43 -9.59 7.04 -5.44
N ALA A 44 -8.30 7.27 -5.18
CA ALA A 44 -7.28 6.23 -5.18
C ALA A 44 -6.08 6.59 -4.29
N TYR A 45 -5.34 5.57 -3.87
CA TYR A 45 -3.97 5.71 -3.42
C TYR A 45 -3.01 5.30 -4.52
N VAL A 46 -1.92 6.05 -4.63
CA VAL A 46 -0.78 5.74 -5.49
C VAL A 46 0.45 5.64 -4.61
N ALA A 47 1.09 4.47 -4.58
CA ALA A 47 2.35 4.25 -3.87
C ALA A 47 3.47 3.98 -4.87
N TRP A 48 4.68 4.45 -4.58
CA TRP A 48 5.87 4.20 -5.39
C TRP A 48 7.14 4.17 -4.56
N LEU A 49 8.21 3.66 -5.14
CA LEU A 49 9.55 3.73 -4.58
C LEU A 49 10.30 4.91 -5.20
N SER A 50 10.96 5.74 -4.38
CA SER A 50 11.80 6.83 -4.91
C SER A 50 12.96 6.28 -5.73
N ASP A 51 13.41 7.07 -6.71
CA ASP A 51 14.62 6.73 -7.46
C ASP A 51 15.87 6.84 -6.56
N GLY A 52 16.76 5.87 -6.69
CA GLY A 52 18.06 5.81 -6.02
C GLY A 52 18.02 5.30 -4.58
N ASN A 53 17.16 5.84 -3.71
CA ASN A 53 17.08 5.45 -2.29
C ASN A 53 16.00 4.39 -2.01
N TYR A 54 15.04 4.23 -2.91
CA TYR A 54 13.92 3.29 -2.79
C TYR A 54 13.07 3.50 -1.54
N HIS A 55 12.95 4.73 -1.07
CA HIS A 55 12.03 5.09 -0.01
C HIS A 55 10.58 4.91 -0.48
N VAL A 56 9.70 4.53 0.42
CA VAL A 56 8.28 4.30 0.10
C VAL A 56 7.52 5.60 0.20
N TYR A 57 6.89 6.01 -0.90
CA TYR A 57 6.02 7.18 -0.99
C TYR A 57 4.58 6.77 -1.24
N LEU A 58 3.66 7.62 -0.82
CA LEU A 58 2.23 7.45 -1.01
C LEU A 58 1.58 8.80 -1.31
N GLN A 59 0.66 8.84 -2.27
CA GLN A 59 -0.24 9.96 -2.51
C GLN A 59 -1.69 9.47 -2.50
N ARG A 60 -2.57 10.28 -1.93
CA ARG A 60 -4.02 10.08 -1.99
C ARG A 60 -4.63 11.00 -3.02
N MET A 61 -5.50 10.46 -3.86
CA MET A 61 -6.25 11.19 -4.88
C MET A 61 -7.72 11.21 -4.50
N ASN A 62 -8.43 12.31 -4.71
CA ASN A 62 -9.88 12.34 -4.62
C ASN A 62 -10.54 11.79 -5.90
N SER A 63 -11.88 11.78 -5.94
CA SER A 63 -12.66 11.33 -7.10
C SER A 63 -12.45 12.17 -8.35
N ASP A 64 -12.00 13.41 -8.19
CA ASP A 64 -11.73 14.34 -9.30
C ASP A 64 -10.30 14.20 -9.84
N GLY A 65 -9.50 13.31 -9.24
CA GLY A 65 -8.11 13.09 -9.62
C GLY A 65 -7.15 14.15 -9.05
N GLU A 66 -7.53 14.84 -7.99
CA GLU A 66 -6.68 15.84 -7.35
C GLU A 66 -5.89 15.24 -6.19
N PRO A 67 -4.57 15.51 -6.09
CA PRO A 67 -3.77 15.10 -4.94
C PRO A 67 -4.29 15.72 -3.64
N GLN A 68 -4.41 14.91 -2.60
CA GLN A 68 -4.93 15.34 -1.31
C GLN A 68 -3.83 15.72 -0.33
N TRP A 69 -2.60 15.34 -0.59
CA TRP A 69 -1.43 15.71 0.18
C TRP A 69 -0.51 16.60 -0.64
N SER A 70 0.56 17.12 -0.06
CA SER A 70 1.52 18.00 -0.74
C SER A 70 2.09 17.36 -2.01
N ASN A 71 2.56 18.21 -2.94
CA ASN A 71 3.22 17.75 -4.16
C ASN A 71 4.40 16.81 -3.82
N GLY A 72 4.44 15.67 -4.51
CA GLY A 72 5.40 14.61 -4.23
C GLY A 72 4.91 13.56 -3.22
N GLY A 73 3.67 13.69 -2.70
CA GLY A 73 3.11 12.76 -1.74
C GLY A 73 3.75 12.83 -0.35
N MET A 74 3.49 11.85 0.48
CA MET A 74 4.12 11.67 1.79
C MET A 74 5.12 10.53 1.79
N VAL A 75 6.14 10.63 2.60
CA VAL A 75 7.07 9.53 2.89
C VAL A 75 6.39 8.59 3.87
N VAL A 76 6.26 7.31 3.50
CA VAL A 76 5.77 6.25 4.38
C VAL A 76 6.94 5.59 5.10
N SER A 77 8.05 5.35 4.39
CA SER A 77 9.27 4.79 4.96
C SER A 77 10.49 5.37 4.24
N ASP A 78 11.41 5.94 5.01
CA ASP A 78 12.73 6.41 4.58
C ASP A 78 13.86 5.50 5.09
N GLN A 79 13.52 4.30 5.53
CA GLN A 79 14.47 3.35 6.09
C GLN A 79 15.46 2.85 5.02
N PRO A 80 16.68 2.46 5.43
CA PRO A 80 17.70 1.97 4.51
C PRO A 80 17.17 0.84 3.64
N ASN A 81 17.39 0.97 2.33
CA ASN A 81 16.91 0.02 1.34
C ASN A 81 17.93 -0.13 0.20
N SER A 82 17.72 -1.06 -0.70
CA SER A 82 18.54 -1.23 -1.90
C SER A 82 17.70 -1.63 -3.11
N SER A 83 18.33 -1.68 -4.29
CA SER A 83 17.64 -2.02 -5.55
C SER A 83 16.94 -3.38 -5.54
N TRP A 84 17.28 -4.28 -4.62
CA TRP A 84 16.59 -5.57 -4.48
C TRP A 84 15.12 -5.44 -4.06
N ILE A 85 14.72 -4.34 -3.42
CA ILE A 85 13.29 -4.09 -3.17
C ILE A 85 12.47 -4.07 -4.47
N ALA A 86 13.09 -3.67 -5.59
CA ALA A 86 12.47 -3.71 -6.91
C ALA A 86 12.18 -5.13 -7.39
N VAL A 87 12.91 -6.13 -6.90
CA VAL A 87 12.67 -7.56 -7.19
C VAL A 87 11.62 -8.14 -6.23
N HIS A 88 11.70 -7.78 -4.96
CA HIS A 88 10.85 -8.35 -3.91
C HIS A 88 9.51 -7.61 -3.76
N HIS A 89 9.42 -6.39 -4.28
CA HIS A 89 8.24 -5.54 -4.33
C HIS A 89 7.70 -5.10 -2.94
N MET A 90 7.16 -3.90 -2.90
CA MET A 90 6.18 -3.52 -1.90
C MET A 90 4.77 -3.94 -2.35
N ASN A 91 3.79 -3.93 -1.46
CA ASN A 91 2.40 -4.13 -1.80
C ASN A 91 1.54 -3.06 -1.16
N LEU A 92 0.51 -2.63 -1.90
CA LEU A 92 -0.50 -1.67 -1.47
C LEU A 92 -1.88 -2.34 -1.49
N ALA A 93 -2.65 -2.16 -0.43
CA ALA A 93 -4.09 -2.44 -0.38
C ALA A 93 -4.82 -1.29 0.30
N VAL A 94 -6.16 -1.34 0.30
CA VAL A 94 -7.03 -0.39 0.99
C VAL A 94 -8.00 -1.19 1.85
N ASP A 95 -8.17 -0.79 3.11
CA ASP A 95 -9.13 -1.42 4.01
C ASP A 95 -10.55 -0.82 3.88
N GLY A 96 -11.53 -1.39 4.56
CA GLY A 96 -12.93 -0.95 4.50
C GLY A 96 -13.18 0.46 5.06
N ASN A 97 -12.20 1.06 5.72
CA ASN A 97 -12.25 2.44 6.21
C ASN A 97 -11.44 3.41 5.33
N ASP A 98 -11.08 2.99 4.12
CA ASP A 98 -10.24 3.73 3.17
C ASP A 98 -8.84 4.06 3.70
N ASN A 99 -8.29 3.29 4.66
CA ASN A 99 -6.89 3.42 5.00
C ASN A 99 -6.02 2.66 3.97
N ALA A 100 -4.90 3.25 3.59
CA ALA A 100 -3.89 2.54 2.81
C ALA A 100 -3.10 1.58 3.72
N ILE A 101 -2.93 0.35 3.28
CA ILE A 101 -2.08 -0.65 3.94
C ILE A 101 -0.92 -0.95 3.01
N ILE A 102 0.29 -0.81 3.51
CA ILE A 102 1.52 -1.09 2.75
C ILE A 102 2.33 -2.15 3.48
N SER A 103 2.71 -3.22 2.78
CA SER A 103 3.77 -4.11 3.21
C SER A 103 5.01 -3.88 2.35
N THR A 104 6.15 -3.76 3.01
CA THR A 104 7.45 -3.48 2.39
C THR A 104 8.55 -4.21 3.14
N LEU A 105 9.76 -4.05 2.67
CA LEU A 105 10.95 -4.55 3.34
C LEU A 105 12.03 -3.48 3.36
N ASP A 106 12.92 -3.57 4.35
CA ASP A 106 14.10 -2.74 4.47
C ASP A 106 15.21 -3.44 5.24
N THR A 107 16.37 -2.79 5.33
CA THR A 107 17.57 -3.34 5.95
C THR A 107 18.00 -2.59 7.22
N ARG A 108 17.05 -1.89 7.90
CA ARG A 108 17.37 -1.12 9.11
C ARG A 108 18.03 -1.93 10.23
N THR A 109 17.84 -3.25 10.23
CA THR A 109 18.47 -4.19 11.17
C THR A 109 19.75 -4.84 10.61
N GLY A 110 20.21 -4.40 9.43
CA GLY A 110 21.38 -4.94 8.73
C GLY A 110 21.10 -6.15 7.83
N ILE A 111 19.85 -6.65 7.84
CA ILE A 111 19.37 -7.76 7.01
C ILE A 111 17.93 -7.45 6.57
N TRP A 112 17.45 -8.07 5.51
CA TRP A 112 16.10 -7.86 5.00
C TRP A 112 15.03 -8.28 5.99
N GLN A 113 14.15 -7.33 6.35
CA GLN A 113 13.01 -7.55 7.23
C GLN A 113 11.73 -6.99 6.62
N VAL A 114 10.60 -7.61 6.95
CA VAL A 114 9.27 -7.23 6.48
C VAL A 114 8.58 -6.33 7.50
N TYR A 115 8.05 -5.22 7.00
CA TYR A 115 7.29 -4.24 7.77
C TYR A 115 5.92 -3.98 7.13
N ALA A 116 4.96 -3.61 7.96
CA ALA A 116 3.64 -3.15 7.51
C ALA A 116 3.32 -1.76 8.08
N TYR A 117 2.65 -0.96 7.27
CA TYR A 117 2.22 0.39 7.60
C TYR A 117 0.72 0.53 7.32
N LYS A 118 0.03 1.30 8.16
CA LYS A 118 -1.34 1.75 7.94
C LYS A 118 -1.36 3.27 7.90
N ILE A 119 -1.92 3.83 6.84
CA ILE A 119 -2.00 5.27 6.61
C ILE A 119 -3.46 5.65 6.45
N ALA A 120 -3.96 6.47 7.36
CA ALA A 120 -5.33 6.96 7.31
C ALA A 120 -5.53 8.02 6.22
N PRO A 121 -6.79 8.30 5.80
CA PRO A 121 -7.08 9.31 4.79
C PRO A 121 -6.56 10.72 5.08
N ASP A 122 -6.35 11.06 6.35
CA ASP A 122 -5.78 12.34 6.78
C ASP A 122 -4.24 12.35 6.80
N GLY A 123 -3.59 11.23 6.44
CA GLY A 123 -2.14 11.07 6.44
C GLY A 123 -1.56 10.63 7.79
N SER A 124 -2.37 10.44 8.82
CA SER A 124 -1.89 9.86 10.08
C SER A 124 -1.51 8.38 9.93
N MET A 125 -0.62 7.89 10.78
CA MET A 125 -0.11 6.52 10.75
C MET A 125 -0.50 5.77 12.03
N PRO A 126 -1.69 5.14 12.09
CA PRO A 126 -2.21 4.51 13.30
C PRO A 126 -1.34 3.38 13.86
N TRP A 127 -0.56 2.71 13.03
CA TRP A 127 0.38 1.65 13.47
C TRP A 127 1.77 2.19 13.82
N GLY A 128 1.94 3.52 13.87
CA GLY A 128 3.22 4.18 14.13
C GLY A 128 4.00 4.51 12.85
N THR A 129 4.85 5.53 12.93
CA THR A 129 5.65 6.03 11.80
C THR A 129 6.77 5.08 11.37
N ASP A 130 7.23 4.22 12.29
CA ASP A 130 8.25 3.21 11.99
C ASP A 130 7.67 1.93 11.39
N GLY A 131 6.33 1.82 11.34
CA GLY A 131 5.62 0.62 10.93
C GLY A 131 5.71 -0.53 11.94
N LEU A 132 5.03 -1.63 11.64
CA LEU A 132 5.05 -2.86 12.43
C LEU A 132 6.10 -3.82 11.85
N ALA A 133 7.06 -4.25 12.66
CA ALA A 133 7.96 -5.33 12.29
C ALA A 133 7.19 -6.66 12.29
N LEU A 134 7.13 -7.34 11.14
CA LEU A 134 6.41 -8.61 11.01
C LEU A 134 7.34 -9.81 11.11
N SER A 135 8.58 -9.65 10.70
CA SER A 135 9.63 -10.66 10.78
C SER A 135 10.61 -10.33 11.89
N VAL A 136 11.38 -11.34 12.29
CA VAL A 136 12.43 -11.19 13.31
C VAL A 136 13.82 -11.23 12.66
N PRO A 137 14.79 -10.41 13.14
CA PRO A 137 16.16 -10.43 12.65
C PRO A 137 16.84 -11.80 12.82
N GLY A 138 17.79 -12.09 11.95
CA GLY A 138 18.56 -13.34 11.95
C GLY A 138 18.40 -14.15 10.66
N SER A 139 17.43 -13.81 9.84
CA SER A 139 17.15 -14.42 8.53
C SER A 139 16.77 -13.35 7.54
N ASP A 140 17.00 -13.58 6.24
CA ASP A 140 16.45 -12.76 5.16
C ASP A 140 14.94 -13.01 5.04
N ASN A 141 14.16 -11.93 5.13
CA ASN A 141 12.71 -11.96 5.01
C ASN A 141 12.30 -11.07 3.85
N ILE A 142 11.79 -11.65 2.78
CA ILE A 142 11.63 -11.00 1.48
C ILE A 142 10.27 -11.28 0.85
N SER A 143 9.96 -10.54 -0.23
CA SER A 143 8.79 -10.74 -1.08
C SER A 143 7.46 -10.75 -0.32
N PRO A 144 7.15 -9.73 0.50
CA PRO A 144 5.89 -9.68 1.22
C PRO A 144 4.71 -9.64 0.24
N ARG A 145 3.61 -10.29 0.64
CA ARG A 145 2.30 -10.22 -0.02
C ARG A 145 1.25 -9.99 1.05
N LEU A 146 0.35 -9.06 0.82
CA LEU A 146 -0.70 -8.73 1.79
C LEU A 146 -2.10 -8.88 1.20
N THR A 147 -3.05 -9.16 2.09
CA THR A 147 -4.48 -9.03 1.83
C THR A 147 -5.16 -8.42 3.04
N VAL A 148 -6.24 -7.67 2.79
CA VAL A 148 -7.12 -7.11 3.83
C VAL A 148 -8.34 -8.00 3.94
N LEU A 149 -8.71 -8.36 5.16
CA LEU A 149 -9.89 -9.17 5.45
C LEU A 149 -11.13 -8.28 5.68
N SER A 150 -12.31 -8.88 5.68
CA SER A 150 -13.59 -8.16 5.80
C SER A 150 -13.79 -7.43 7.13
N ASP A 151 -13.02 -7.78 8.17
CA ASP A 151 -12.99 -7.13 9.49
C ASP A 151 -11.88 -6.07 9.61
N ASN A 152 -11.27 -5.66 8.49
CA ASN A 152 -10.13 -4.75 8.41
C ASN A 152 -8.83 -5.28 9.06
N SER A 153 -8.78 -6.54 9.47
CA SER A 153 -7.52 -7.19 9.78
C SER A 153 -6.72 -7.43 8.49
N VAL A 154 -5.41 -7.58 8.63
CA VAL A 154 -4.50 -7.71 7.50
C VAL A 154 -3.66 -8.96 7.65
N THR A 155 -3.56 -9.74 6.60
CA THR A 155 -2.68 -10.89 6.56
C THR A 155 -1.52 -10.59 5.61
N VAL A 156 -0.29 -10.85 6.07
CA VAL A 156 0.94 -10.68 5.29
C VAL A 156 1.70 -11.99 5.29
N ALA A 157 1.99 -12.52 4.11
CA ALA A 157 2.89 -13.65 3.92
C ALA A 157 4.22 -13.18 3.33
N TRP A 158 5.31 -13.87 3.65
CA TRP A 158 6.63 -13.59 3.08
C TRP A 158 7.49 -14.84 2.98
N CYS A 159 8.58 -14.75 2.25
CA CYS A 159 9.57 -15.79 2.16
C CYS A 159 10.70 -15.52 3.16
N GLN A 160 11.06 -16.51 3.96
CA GLN A 160 12.22 -16.48 4.83
C GLN A 160 13.32 -17.39 4.25
N ASP A 161 14.54 -16.85 4.14
CA ASP A 161 15.75 -17.55 3.66
C ASP A 161 15.54 -18.28 2.31
N TYR A 162 14.64 -17.75 1.45
CA TYR A 162 14.30 -18.29 0.12
C TYR A 162 13.67 -19.69 0.12
N ILE A 163 13.35 -20.26 1.26
CA ILE A 163 12.85 -21.64 1.39
C ILE A 163 11.59 -21.78 2.24
N THR A 164 11.33 -20.87 3.18
CA THR A 164 10.22 -21.00 4.13
C THR A 164 9.18 -19.92 3.87
N VAL A 165 7.90 -20.29 3.75
CA VAL A 165 6.80 -19.33 3.74
C VAL A 165 6.30 -19.10 5.16
N ARG A 166 6.32 -17.85 5.58
CA ARG A 166 5.75 -17.38 6.85
C ARG A 166 4.56 -16.48 6.61
N ILE A 167 3.68 -16.39 7.60
CA ILE A 167 2.50 -15.53 7.56
C ILE A 167 2.27 -14.89 8.93
N GLN A 168 1.80 -13.66 8.93
CA GLN A 168 1.35 -12.93 10.11
C GLN A 168 -0.01 -12.33 9.87
N MET A 169 -0.86 -12.34 10.89
CA MET A 169 -2.13 -11.61 10.92
C MET A 169 -2.00 -10.42 11.87
N ILE A 170 -2.45 -9.27 11.39
CA ILE A 170 -2.44 -7.99 12.10
C ILE A 170 -3.89 -7.60 12.31
N SER A 171 -4.31 -7.35 13.55
CA SER A 171 -5.65 -6.82 13.82
C SER A 171 -5.80 -5.40 13.25
N GLU A 172 -7.02 -4.91 13.13
CA GLU A 172 -7.30 -3.53 12.70
C GLU A 172 -6.51 -2.51 13.52
N SER A 173 -6.31 -2.76 14.82
CA SER A 173 -5.56 -1.87 15.74
C SER A 173 -4.04 -2.02 15.66
N GLY A 174 -3.50 -2.96 14.89
CA GLY A 174 -2.05 -3.17 14.74
C GLY A 174 -1.46 -4.26 15.64
N ALA A 175 -2.27 -5.02 16.37
CA ALA A 175 -1.75 -6.11 17.19
C ALA A 175 -1.43 -7.35 16.35
N LEU A 176 -0.21 -7.88 16.49
CA LEU A 176 0.19 -9.14 15.86
C LEU A 176 -0.54 -10.30 16.52
N GLN A 177 -1.21 -11.16 15.72
CA GLN A 177 -2.07 -12.21 16.24
C GLN A 177 -1.34 -13.57 16.43
N TRP A 178 -0.23 -13.77 15.73
CA TRP A 178 0.47 -15.05 15.73
C TRP A 178 1.89 -14.95 16.30
N GLY A 179 2.10 -14.02 17.23
CA GLY A 179 3.38 -13.80 17.92
C GLY A 179 4.45 -13.17 17.05
N ASP A 180 5.65 -13.02 17.59
CA ASP A 180 6.77 -12.41 16.89
C ASP A 180 7.23 -13.29 15.71
N GLY A 181 7.37 -12.66 14.53
CA GLY A 181 7.79 -13.36 13.32
C GLY A 181 6.73 -14.26 12.67
N GLY A 182 5.48 -14.23 13.15
CA GLY A 182 4.37 -14.98 12.58
C GLY A 182 4.52 -16.50 12.66
N VAL A 183 3.69 -17.22 11.90
CA VAL A 183 3.71 -18.68 11.84
C VAL A 183 4.31 -19.20 10.54
N HIS A 184 4.93 -20.35 10.61
CA HIS A 184 5.42 -21.11 9.48
C HIS A 184 4.26 -21.84 8.81
N ILE A 185 4.16 -21.77 7.47
CA ILE A 185 3.12 -22.46 6.70
C ILE A 185 3.68 -23.65 5.96
N VAL A 186 4.75 -23.45 5.20
CA VAL A 186 5.33 -24.49 4.34
C VAL A 186 6.82 -24.25 4.13
N ASP A 187 7.58 -25.35 4.05
CA ASP A 187 8.94 -25.34 3.54
C ASP A 187 8.95 -25.68 2.06
N GLY A 188 9.63 -24.84 1.28
CA GLY A 188 9.91 -25.11 -0.12
C GLY A 188 11.10 -26.05 -0.26
N THR A 189 11.15 -26.77 -1.38
CA THR A 189 12.30 -27.61 -1.78
C THR A 189 13.23 -26.90 -2.76
N GLY A 190 13.10 -25.60 -2.96
CA GLY A 190 13.86 -24.77 -3.90
C GLY A 190 13.74 -23.30 -3.58
N ASP A 191 14.35 -22.45 -4.42
CA ASP A 191 14.37 -21.02 -4.25
C ASP A 191 12.97 -20.39 -4.39
N LEU A 192 12.37 -20.00 -3.27
CA LEU A 192 11.11 -19.27 -3.22
C LEU A 192 11.38 -17.76 -3.28
N LEU A 193 11.57 -17.21 -4.47
CA LEU A 193 11.76 -15.76 -4.64
C LEU A 193 10.46 -14.97 -4.43
N ASN A 194 9.32 -15.60 -4.72
CA ASN A 194 8.01 -14.97 -4.60
C ASN A 194 6.99 -15.93 -4.01
N PRO A 195 6.48 -15.68 -2.80
CA PRO A 195 5.36 -16.44 -2.26
C PRO A 195 4.12 -16.28 -3.15
N ILE A 196 3.27 -17.29 -3.12
CA ILE A 196 2.00 -17.27 -3.83
C ILE A 196 1.15 -16.07 -3.36
N PRO A 197 0.52 -15.31 -4.27
CA PRO A 197 -0.35 -14.21 -3.86
C PRO A 197 -1.44 -14.70 -2.91
N LEU A 198 -1.65 -13.97 -1.82
CA LEU A 198 -2.77 -14.20 -0.92
C LEU A 198 -4.03 -13.66 -1.59
N THR A 199 -5.04 -14.51 -1.72
CA THR A 199 -6.40 -14.09 -2.09
C THR A 199 -7.37 -14.55 -1.01
N VAL A 200 -8.39 -13.73 -0.75
CA VAL A 200 -9.52 -14.07 0.11
C VAL A 200 -10.76 -13.93 -0.76
N ASP A 201 -11.56 -14.99 -0.80
CA ASP A 201 -12.86 -15.00 -1.47
C ASP A 201 -13.96 -14.48 -0.51
#